data_be693da35ccd2b9ba805dcb45591c7e5
#
_entry.id   be693da35ccd2b9ba805dcb45591c7e5
#
_cell.length_a   1.000
_cell.length_b   1.000
_cell.length_c   1.000
_cell.angle_alpha   90.00
_cell.angle_beta   90.00
_cell.angle_gamma   90.00
#
_symmetry.space_group_name_H-M   'P 1'
#
loop_
_entity.id
_entity.type
_entity.pdbx_description
1 polymer ?
#
loop_
_entity_poly.entity_id
_entity_poly.type
_entity_poly.pdbx_seq_one_letter_code
_entity_poly.pdbx_strand_id
1 'polypeptide(L)'
;IYVDMKELVETFKPDYAGVETLLFCNNAKTAISVGEARGVVLLVLQEKDIPLKEFTPLQVKNSITGYGKASKKQVQENVRRICEMEDIPKPDDAADAIALAIATESII
;
A
#
# COMPACT_ATOMS: atom_id res chain seq x y z
N ILE A 1 -6.93 -15.54 3.41
CA ILE A 1 -5.92 -14.46 3.28
C ILE A 1 -4.50 -15.01 3.41
N TYR A 2 -4.26 -15.84 4.41
CA TYR A 2 -2.91 -16.37 4.64
C TYR A 2 -2.37 -17.14 3.43
N VAL A 3 -3.13 -18.08 2.92
CA VAL A 3 -2.72 -18.91 1.77
C VAL A 3 -2.50 -18.06 0.53
N ASP A 4 -3.41 -17.14 0.24
CA ASP A 4 -3.32 -16.28 -0.94
C ASP A 4 -2.11 -15.35 -0.87
N MET A 5 -1.86 -14.75 0.29
CA MET A 5 -0.69 -13.90 0.49
C MET A 5 0.61 -14.69 0.37
N LYS A 6 0.63 -15.89 0.93
CA LYS A 6 1.79 -16.76 0.84
C LYS A 6 2.12 -17.10 -0.62
N GLU A 7 1.09 -17.43 -1.40
CA GLU A 7 1.27 -17.71 -2.82
C GLU A 7 1.77 -16.50 -3.60
N LEU A 8 1.23 -15.31 -3.33
CA LEU A 8 1.68 -14.09 -3.99
C LEU A 8 3.15 -13.82 -3.70
N VAL A 9 3.56 -13.94 -2.45
CA VAL A 9 4.95 -13.70 -2.04
C VAL A 9 5.88 -14.73 -2.67
N GLU A 10 5.48 -15.99 -2.72
CA GLU A 10 6.27 -17.04 -3.33
C GLU A 10 6.39 -16.89 -4.85
N THR A 11 5.32 -16.40 -5.49
CA THR A 11 5.28 -16.21 -6.93
C THR A 11 6.12 -15.01 -7.38
N PHE A 12 5.94 -13.86 -6.74
CA PHE A 12 6.58 -12.62 -7.15
C PHE A 12 7.90 -12.33 -6.47
N LYS A 13 8.15 -12.96 -5.32
CA LYS A 13 9.41 -12.83 -4.56
C LYS A 13 9.83 -11.37 -4.37
N PRO A 14 8.97 -10.55 -3.73
CA PRO A 14 9.30 -9.14 -3.53
C PRO A 14 10.49 -8.97 -2.60
N ASP A 15 11.27 -7.93 -2.83
CA ASP A 15 12.40 -7.58 -1.97
C ASP A 15 11.98 -6.77 -0.75
N TYR A 16 10.90 -6.01 -0.90
CA TYR A 16 10.38 -5.10 0.14
C TYR A 16 8.87 -5.05 0.08
N ALA A 17 8.26 -4.68 1.19
CA ALA A 17 6.82 -4.47 1.27
C ALA A 17 6.50 -3.12 1.87
N GLY A 18 5.54 -2.42 1.29
CA GLY A 18 4.97 -1.22 1.87
C GLY A 18 3.62 -1.53 2.47
N VAL A 19 3.39 -1.09 3.69
CA VAL A 19 2.14 -1.33 4.38
C VAL A 19 1.60 0.00 4.90
N GLU A 20 0.33 0.27 4.63
CA GLU A 20 -0.30 1.48 5.12
C GLU A 20 -0.66 1.33 6.59
N THR A 21 -0.32 2.34 7.38
CA THR A 21 -0.71 2.41 8.77
C THR A 21 -2.19 2.76 8.84
N LEU A 22 -2.98 1.88 9.43
CA LEU A 22 -4.41 2.09 9.57
C LEU A 22 -4.70 2.91 10.81
N LEU A 23 -5.36 4.04 10.60
CA LEU A 23 -5.87 4.86 11.71
C LEU A 23 -7.30 4.41 11.97
N PHE A 24 -7.53 3.80 13.10
CA PHE A 24 -8.85 3.25 13.48
C PHE A 24 -9.77 4.38 13.92
N CYS A 25 -10.30 5.14 13.00
CA CYS A 25 -11.02 6.33 13.43
C CYS A 25 -12.52 6.22 13.36
N ASN A 26 -13.08 5.39 12.47
CA ASN A 26 -14.47 5.60 12.10
C ASN A 26 -15.44 4.44 12.35
N ASN A 27 -14.95 3.22 12.57
CA ASN A 27 -15.84 2.09 12.76
C ASN A 27 -15.13 0.95 13.49
N ALA A 28 -15.53 0.71 14.73
CA ALA A 28 -14.92 -0.32 15.57
C ALA A 28 -15.05 -1.73 14.99
N LYS A 29 -16.15 -2.04 14.33
CA LYS A 29 -16.36 -3.37 13.72
C LYS A 29 -15.39 -3.61 12.57
N THR A 30 -15.26 -2.62 11.70
CA THR A 30 -14.37 -2.69 10.55
C THR A 30 -12.90 -2.68 11.01
N ALA A 31 -12.60 -1.90 12.05
CA ALA A 31 -11.24 -1.80 12.58
C ALA A 31 -10.72 -3.15 13.06
N ILE A 32 -11.54 -3.92 13.75
CA ILE A 32 -11.13 -5.24 14.24
C ILE A 32 -10.83 -6.19 13.09
N SER A 33 -11.76 -6.29 12.13
CA SER A 33 -11.57 -7.17 10.95
C SER A 33 -10.34 -6.78 10.12
N VAL A 34 -10.16 -5.50 9.90
CA VAL A 34 -9.00 -4.98 9.15
C VAL A 34 -7.71 -5.25 9.92
N GLY A 35 -7.73 -5.07 11.24
CA GLY A 35 -6.58 -5.36 12.08
C GLY A 35 -6.18 -6.82 12.05
N GLU A 36 -7.17 -7.72 12.06
CA GLU A 36 -6.91 -9.17 11.96
C GLU A 36 -6.29 -9.52 10.61
N ALA A 37 -6.84 -8.99 9.52
CA ALA A 37 -6.29 -9.21 8.18
C ALA A 37 -4.87 -8.66 8.05
N ARG A 38 -4.63 -7.46 8.59
CA ARG A 38 -3.31 -6.85 8.62
C ARG A 38 -2.31 -7.73 9.35
N GLY A 39 -2.72 -8.30 10.48
CA GLY A 39 -1.88 -9.22 11.26
C GLY A 39 -1.44 -10.43 10.44
N VAL A 40 -2.33 -11.00 9.65
CA VAL A 40 -2.02 -12.14 8.78
C VAL A 40 -1.01 -11.73 7.70
N VAL A 41 -1.19 -10.57 7.08
CA VAL A 41 -0.26 -10.06 6.06
C VAL A 41 1.13 -9.87 6.68
N LEU A 42 1.22 -9.26 7.85
CA LEU A 42 2.48 -9.05 8.54
C LEU A 42 3.15 -10.37 8.90
N LEU A 43 2.38 -11.37 9.30
CA LEU A 43 2.88 -12.69 9.59
C LEU A 43 3.54 -13.34 8.37
N VAL A 44 2.89 -13.29 7.21
CA VAL A 44 3.44 -13.83 5.98
C VAL A 44 4.76 -13.15 5.61
N LEU A 45 4.81 -11.83 5.70
CA LEU A 45 6.02 -11.08 5.41
C LEU A 45 7.16 -11.45 6.37
N GLN A 46 6.84 -11.62 7.64
CA GLN A 46 7.80 -12.05 8.65
C GLN A 46 8.32 -13.45 8.36
N GLU A 47 7.44 -14.38 8.03
CA GLU A 47 7.82 -15.76 7.70
C GLU A 47 8.74 -15.85 6.48
N LYS A 48 8.58 -14.96 5.54
CA LYS A 48 9.35 -14.91 4.29
C LYS A 48 10.55 -13.96 4.36
N ASP A 49 10.83 -13.41 5.53
CA ASP A 49 11.94 -12.48 5.76
C ASP A 49 11.92 -11.28 4.81
N ILE A 50 10.74 -10.74 4.54
CA ILE A 50 10.58 -9.58 3.68
C ILE A 50 10.56 -8.32 4.55
N PRO A 51 11.54 -7.41 4.39
CA PRO A 51 11.53 -6.13 5.11
C PRO A 51 10.30 -5.33 4.75
N LEU A 52 9.69 -4.68 5.75
CA LEU A 52 8.52 -3.85 5.48
C LEU A 52 8.76 -2.43 5.95
N LYS A 53 8.08 -1.49 5.29
CA LYS A 53 8.03 -0.09 5.69
C LYS A 53 6.56 0.28 5.86
N GLU A 54 6.27 1.03 6.91
CA GLU A 54 4.92 1.49 7.18
C GLU A 54 4.78 2.96 6.77
N PHE A 55 3.64 3.28 6.18
CA PHE A 55 3.32 4.63 5.73
C PHE A 55 1.95 5.05 6.19
N THR A 56 1.82 6.30 6.62
CA THR A 56 0.50 6.90 6.81
C THR A 56 -0.01 7.36 5.46
N PRO A 57 -1.33 7.55 5.29
CA PRO A 57 -1.87 8.13 4.05
C PRO A 57 -1.23 9.46 3.68
N LEU A 58 -0.93 10.28 4.68
CA LEU A 58 -0.28 11.57 4.47
C LEU A 58 1.12 11.39 3.86
N GLN A 59 1.89 10.44 4.38
CA GLN A 59 3.22 10.16 3.88
C GLN A 59 3.20 9.65 2.43
N VAL A 60 2.23 8.81 2.09
CA VAL A 60 2.07 8.33 0.71
C VAL A 60 1.76 9.49 -0.23
N LYS A 61 0.79 10.34 0.13
CA LYS A 61 0.45 11.51 -0.67
C LYS A 61 1.66 12.41 -0.89
N ASN A 62 2.39 12.68 0.17
CA ASN A 62 3.58 13.53 0.11
C ASN A 62 4.67 12.93 -0.78
N SER A 63 4.87 11.63 -0.73
CA SER A 63 5.86 10.93 -1.56
C SER A 63 5.51 11.01 -3.06
N ILE A 64 4.22 10.93 -3.38
CA ILE A 64 3.76 10.90 -4.78
C ILE A 64 3.67 12.30 -5.37
N THR A 65 3.17 13.28 -4.61
CA THR A 65 2.86 14.61 -5.12
C THR A 65 3.77 15.71 -4.59
N GLY A 66 4.51 15.44 -3.54
CA GLY A 66 5.26 16.46 -2.80
C GLY A 66 4.38 17.31 -1.91
N TYR A 67 3.11 16.95 -1.74
CA TYR A 67 2.15 17.74 -0.99
C TYR A 67 1.18 16.85 -0.21
N GLY A 68 1.25 16.92 1.12
CA GLY A 68 0.45 16.05 2.00
C GLY A 68 -1.05 16.29 1.96
N LYS A 69 -1.48 17.44 1.44
CA LYS A 69 -2.90 17.77 1.29
C LYS A 69 -3.42 17.55 -0.13
N ALA A 70 -2.65 16.86 -0.96
CA ALA A 70 -3.08 16.57 -2.33
C ALA A 70 -4.40 15.80 -2.33
N SER A 71 -5.23 16.07 -3.32
CA SER A 71 -6.49 15.35 -3.49
C SER A 71 -6.22 13.94 -4.01
N LYS A 72 -7.19 13.05 -3.82
CA LYS A 72 -7.13 11.70 -4.37
C LYS A 72 -6.90 11.72 -5.88
N LYS A 73 -7.54 12.64 -6.56
CA LYS A 73 -7.41 12.81 -8.02
C LYS A 73 -5.99 13.18 -8.43
N GLN A 74 -5.34 14.05 -7.67
CA GLN A 74 -3.96 14.45 -7.91
C GLN A 74 -3.00 13.28 -7.70
N VAL A 75 -3.22 12.48 -6.67
CA VAL A 75 -2.43 11.28 -6.41
C VAL A 75 -2.58 10.29 -7.58
N GLN A 76 -3.81 10.04 -8.00
CA GLN A 76 -4.10 9.11 -9.11
C GLN A 76 -3.45 9.57 -10.41
N GLU A 77 -3.52 10.86 -10.72
CA GLU A 77 -2.92 11.42 -11.92
C GLU A 77 -1.38 11.30 -11.89
N ASN A 78 -0.79 11.54 -10.73
CA ASN A 78 0.65 11.38 -10.59
C ASN A 78 1.09 9.93 -10.72
N VAL A 79 0.32 8.99 -10.17
CA VAL A 79 0.56 7.55 -10.34
C VAL A 79 0.53 7.19 -11.83
N ARG A 80 -0.47 7.67 -12.55
CA ARG A 80 -0.58 7.44 -13.98
C ARG A 80 0.66 7.93 -14.72
N ARG A 81 1.12 9.13 -14.40
CA ARG A 81 2.31 9.72 -15.05
C ARG A 81 3.60 8.99 -14.70
N ILE A 82 3.79 8.69 -13.43
CA ILE A 82 5.00 8.00 -12.97
C ILE A 82 5.13 6.63 -13.62
N CYS A 83 4.01 5.91 -13.74
CA CYS A 83 3.98 4.58 -14.35
C CYS A 83 3.80 4.59 -15.86
N GLU A 84 3.70 5.76 -16.46
CA GLU A 84 3.52 5.93 -17.91
C GLU A 84 2.31 5.16 -18.44
N MET A 85 1.19 5.25 -17.71
CA MET A 85 -0.06 4.58 -18.09
C MET A 85 -0.95 5.51 -18.90
N GLU A 86 -1.75 4.93 -19.80
CA GLU A 86 -2.72 5.70 -20.58
C GLU A 86 -3.85 6.23 -19.72
N ASP A 87 -4.34 5.37 -18.81
CA ASP A 87 -5.47 5.71 -17.94
C ASP A 87 -5.11 5.50 -16.48
N ILE A 88 -5.85 6.19 -15.60
CA ILE A 88 -5.72 6.00 -14.17
C ILE A 88 -6.10 4.55 -13.83
N PRO A 89 -5.27 3.85 -13.02
CA PRO A 89 -5.58 2.48 -12.62
C PRO A 89 -6.94 2.36 -11.92
N LYS A 90 -7.67 1.33 -12.24
CA LYS A 90 -8.98 1.03 -11.62
C LYS A 90 -9.01 -0.41 -11.14
N PRO A 91 -9.73 -0.70 -10.06
CA PRO A 91 -10.47 0.25 -9.20
C PRO A 91 -9.55 1.18 -8.41
N ASP A 92 -10.11 2.11 -7.65
CA ASP A 92 -9.36 3.07 -6.84
C ASP A 92 -8.33 2.39 -5.94
N ASP A 93 -8.65 1.23 -5.40
CA ASP A 93 -7.75 0.46 -4.55
C ASP A 93 -6.46 0.06 -5.27
N ALA A 94 -6.53 -0.17 -6.58
CA ALA A 94 -5.35 -0.49 -7.37
C ALA A 94 -4.41 0.73 -7.46
N ALA A 95 -4.97 1.92 -7.65
CA ALA A 95 -4.18 3.16 -7.68
C ALA A 95 -3.53 3.41 -6.32
N ASP A 96 -4.27 3.18 -5.23
CA ASP A 96 -3.76 3.33 -3.86
C ASP A 96 -2.60 2.37 -3.60
N ALA A 97 -2.73 1.12 -4.03
CA ALA A 97 -1.68 0.12 -3.87
C ALA A 97 -0.41 0.47 -4.66
N ILE A 98 -0.58 0.97 -5.88
CA ILE A 98 0.56 1.40 -6.70
C ILE A 98 1.24 2.60 -6.08
N ALA A 99 0.47 3.57 -5.56
CA ALA A 99 1.02 4.73 -4.87
C ALA A 99 1.87 4.30 -3.66
N LEU A 100 1.38 3.35 -2.89
CA LEU A 100 2.10 2.81 -1.75
C LEU A 100 3.41 2.12 -2.19
N ALA A 101 3.38 1.37 -3.27
CA ALA A 101 4.56 0.72 -3.81
C ALA A 101 5.62 1.74 -4.26
N ILE A 102 5.20 2.82 -4.92
CA ILE A 102 6.09 3.90 -5.33
C ILE A 102 6.72 4.58 -4.12
N ALA A 103 5.91 4.86 -3.09
CA ALA A 103 6.41 5.46 -1.84
C ALA A 103 7.45 4.55 -1.18
N THR A 104 7.20 3.25 -1.18
CA THR A 104 8.12 2.26 -0.61
C THR A 104 9.45 2.27 -1.34
N GLU A 105 9.42 2.26 -2.65
CA GLU A 105 10.63 2.28 -3.47
C GLU A 105 11.45 3.55 -3.25
N SER A 106 10.80 4.68 -3.06
CA SER A 106 11.48 5.97 -2.97
C SER A 106 12.37 6.14 -1.73
N ILE A 107 12.19 5.31 -0.71
CA ILE A 107 12.95 5.41 0.55
C ILE A 107 13.97 4.30 0.73
N ILE A 108 14.14 3.46 -0.26
CA ILE A 108 15.11 2.36 -0.25
C ILE A 108 16.49 2.80 -0.72
#